data_cf9a3b1fadb6796ad498a126a77519b2
#
_entry.id   cf9a3b1fadb6796ad498a126a77519b2
#
_cell.length_a   1.000
_cell.length_b   1.000
_cell.length_c   1.000
_cell.angle_alpha   90.00
_cell.angle_beta   90.00
_cell.angle_gamma   90.00
#
_symmetry.space_group_name_H-M   'P 1'
#
loop_
_entity.id
_entity.type
_entity.pdbx_description
1 polymer ?
#
loop_
_entity_poly.entity_id
_entity_poly.type
_entity_poly.pdbx_seq_one_letter_code
_entity_poly.pdbx_strand_id
1 'polypeptide(L)'
;MSPWLALILGGILLAGLLPLGVHLGFRAPRVRADRSPADLGLAFEAVRIPTVRGRSLAGWLLPAPDSAATVVMVHGWGSNADQMLPLALPLTRAGFNVLLFDVRNHGASDADTFSSLPRFAEDLAAAITWLQQHRPAQAARLAVLGHSVGAGAALLEATRNASVSAVVSIGAFAHPAEVNRRYLAQVYMPKPVVWLVRRYVEWLIGYDFASIAPVNTIRRVRCPVLLVHGSRDRRVPVTDARRIAAAADPAQVTLFEVADADHDSVDLIEAHSSRLVRFLREASAAG
;
A
#
# COMPACT_ATOMS: atom_id res chain seq x y z
N MET A 1 -8.71 26.59 -41.74
CA MET A 1 -9.54 25.92 -40.72
C MET A 1 -10.05 26.99 -39.77
N SER A 2 -11.36 27.06 -39.54
CA SER A 2 -11.89 28.07 -38.63
C SER A 2 -11.38 27.83 -37.18
N PRO A 3 -11.12 28.89 -36.40
CA PRO A 3 -10.66 28.73 -35.01
C PRO A 3 -11.61 27.86 -34.17
N TRP A 4 -12.91 27.94 -34.44
CA TRP A 4 -13.94 27.12 -33.79
C TRP A 4 -13.81 25.63 -34.12
N LEU A 5 -13.50 25.28 -35.37
CA LEU A 5 -13.29 23.88 -35.77
C LEU A 5 -12.04 23.33 -35.11
N ALA A 6 -10.97 24.11 -34.99
CA ALA A 6 -9.76 23.70 -34.28
C ALA A 6 -10.01 23.47 -32.79
N LEU A 7 -10.81 24.32 -32.13
CA LEU A 7 -11.19 24.12 -30.72
C LEU A 7 -12.05 22.87 -30.52
N ILE A 8 -13.02 22.61 -31.41
CA ILE A 8 -13.87 21.43 -31.33
C ILE A 8 -13.05 20.16 -31.53
N LEU A 9 -12.17 20.12 -32.56
CA LEU A 9 -11.31 18.98 -32.80
C LEU A 9 -10.32 18.75 -31.67
N GLY A 10 -9.74 19.83 -31.11
CA GLY A 10 -8.87 19.76 -29.94
C GLY A 10 -9.61 19.22 -28.70
N GLY A 11 -10.86 19.65 -28.49
CA GLY A 11 -11.72 19.14 -27.43
C GLY A 11 -12.05 17.65 -27.57
N ILE A 12 -12.39 17.21 -28.76
CA ILE A 12 -12.68 15.77 -29.06
C ILE A 12 -11.40 14.93 -28.86
N LEU A 13 -10.27 15.41 -29.33
CA LEU A 13 -8.99 14.74 -29.18
C LEU A 13 -8.61 14.61 -27.68
N LEU A 14 -8.77 15.69 -26.94
CA LEU A 14 -8.51 15.67 -25.49
C LEU A 14 -9.47 14.73 -24.75
N ALA A 15 -10.74 14.72 -25.11
CA ALA A 15 -11.77 13.85 -24.51
C ALA A 15 -11.51 12.35 -24.78
N GLY A 16 -10.88 12.01 -25.91
CA GLY A 16 -10.50 10.62 -26.23
C GLY A 16 -9.13 10.21 -25.67
N LEU A 17 -8.14 11.07 -25.83
CA LEU A 17 -6.74 10.75 -25.42
C LEU A 17 -6.53 10.80 -23.92
N LEU A 18 -7.22 11.69 -23.19
CA LEU A 18 -7.05 11.81 -21.73
C LEU A 18 -7.47 10.51 -21.00
N PRO A 19 -8.66 9.93 -21.22
CA PRO A 19 -9.03 8.65 -20.62
C PRO A 19 -8.06 7.53 -20.97
N LEU A 20 -7.66 7.42 -22.25
CA LEU A 20 -6.72 6.42 -22.68
C LEU A 20 -5.36 6.58 -21.98
N GLY A 21 -4.81 7.79 -21.94
CA GLY A 21 -3.54 8.09 -21.26
C GLY A 21 -3.60 7.80 -19.76
N VAL A 22 -4.71 8.14 -19.10
CA VAL A 22 -4.92 7.81 -17.70
C VAL A 22 -5.00 6.29 -17.49
N HIS A 23 -5.78 5.56 -18.30
CA HIS A 23 -5.89 4.11 -18.19
C HIS A 23 -4.55 3.40 -18.40
N LEU A 24 -3.75 3.86 -19.36
CA LEU A 24 -2.41 3.31 -19.59
C LEU A 24 -1.46 3.64 -18.43
N GLY A 25 -1.50 4.88 -17.91
CA GLY A 25 -0.64 5.34 -16.80
C GLY A 25 -0.99 4.69 -15.45
N PHE A 26 -2.24 4.25 -15.27
CA PHE A 26 -2.69 3.51 -14.06
C PHE A 26 -2.60 1.98 -14.21
N ARG A 27 -1.99 1.49 -15.27
CA ARG A 27 -1.59 0.10 -15.37
C ARG A 27 -0.23 -0.07 -14.69
N ALA A 28 -0.22 -0.74 -13.55
CA ALA A 28 1.03 -1.13 -12.92
C ALA A 28 1.78 -2.15 -13.80
N PRO A 29 3.11 -2.06 -13.90
CA PRO A 29 3.88 -3.15 -14.50
C PRO A 29 3.65 -4.41 -13.69
N ARG A 30 3.39 -5.53 -14.39
CA ARG A 30 3.18 -6.82 -13.73
C ARG A 30 4.52 -7.54 -13.61
N VAL A 31 5.13 -7.43 -12.46
CA VAL A 31 6.37 -8.14 -12.12
C VAL A 31 5.98 -9.45 -11.43
N ARG A 32 6.50 -10.58 -11.92
CA ARG A 32 6.33 -11.88 -11.27
C ARG A 32 7.33 -12.02 -10.13
N ALA A 33 6.98 -12.83 -9.14
CA ALA A 33 7.90 -13.18 -8.08
C ALA A 33 9.05 -14.02 -8.62
N ASP A 34 10.27 -13.65 -8.27
CA ASP A 34 11.50 -14.39 -8.58
C ASP A 34 11.85 -15.38 -7.48
N ARG A 35 11.36 -15.14 -6.25
CA ARG A 35 11.57 -15.95 -5.06
C ARG A 35 10.24 -16.29 -4.40
N SER A 36 10.27 -17.38 -3.64
CA SER A 36 9.19 -17.82 -2.77
C SER A 36 9.68 -17.89 -1.32
N PRO A 37 8.80 -18.06 -0.33
CA PRO A 37 9.23 -18.28 1.05
C PRO A 37 10.14 -19.51 1.23
N ALA A 38 10.01 -20.54 0.36
CA ALA A 38 10.88 -21.73 0.39
C ALA A 38 12.36 -21.39 0.14
N ASP A 39 12.64 -20.39 -0.69
CA ASP A 39 14.02 -19.95 -0.99
C ASP A 39 14.71 -19.32 0.23
N LEU A 40 13.92 -18.93 1.24
CA LEU A 40 14.39 -18.43 2.56
C LEU A 40 14.27 -19.50 3.66
N GLY A 41 13.95 -20.75 3.31
CA GLY A 41 13.74 -21.84 4.27
C GLY A 41 12.50 -21.66 5.16
N LEU A 42 11.51 -20.88 4.72
CA LEU A 42 10.27 -20.64 5.46
C LEU A 42 9.19 -21.64 5.02
N ALA A 43 8.52 -22.27 5.99
CA ALA A 43 7.30 -23.01 5.74
C ALA A 43 6.18 -22.04 5.32
N PHE A 44 5.40 -22.40 4.31
CA PHE A 44 4.29 -21.61 3.86
C PHE A 44 3.17 -22.44 3.22
N GLU A 45 1.99 -21.86 3.17
CA GLU A 45 0.84 -22.34 2.42
C GLU A 45 0.55 -21.34 1.29
N ALA A 46 0.51 -21.80 0.04
CA ALA A 46 0.04 -20.97 -1.06
C ALA A 46 -1.49 -20.85 -0.98
N VAL A 47 -1.99 -19.62 -0.98
CA VAL A 47 -3.42 -19.33 -0.79
C VAL A 47 -4.00 -18.58 -1.96
N ARG A 48 -5.30 -18.76 -2.18
CA ARG A 48 -6.12 -17.98 -3.09
C ARG A 48 -7.21 -17.27 -2.30
N ILE A 49 -7.22 -15.95 -2.36
CA ILE A 49 -8.09 -15.10 -1.56
C ILE A 49 -9.13 -14.47 -2.50
N PRO A 50 -10.42 -14.82 -2.35
CA PRO A 50 -11.48 -14.16 -3.12
C PRO A 50 -11.52 -12.65 -2.81
N THR A 51 -11.65 -11.85 -3.84
CA THR A 51 -11.82 -10.40 -3.71
C THR A 51 -12.98 -9.92 -4.59
N VAL A 52 -13.22 -8.61 -4.61
CA VAL A 52 -14.34 -8.02 -5.32
C VAL A 52 -14.37 -8.38 -6.80
N ARG A 53 -15.58 -8.35 -7.41
CA ARG A 53 -15.83 -8.63 -8.84
C ARG A 53 -15.42 -10.04 -9.27
N GLY A 54 -15.49 -11.02 -8.37
CA GLY A 54 -15.14 -12.41 -8.64
C GLY A 54 -13.66 -12.64 -8.97
N ARG A 55 -12.78 -11.74 -8.53
CA ARG A 55 -11.33 -11.87 -8.69
C ARG A 55 -10.73 -12.59 -7.50
N SER A 56 -9.51 -13.11 -7.69
CA SER A 56 -8.76 -13.85 -6.70
C SER A 56 -7.35 -13.28 -6.57
N LEU A 57 -6.90 -13.12 -5.34
CA LEU A 57 -5.53 -12.74 -5.01
C LEU A 57 -4.70 -14.00 -4.77
N ALA A 58 -3.47 -13.98 -5.26
CA ALA A 58 -2.47 -14.99 -4.91
C ALA A 58 -1.71 -14.52 -3.68
N GLY A 59 -1.42 -15.45 -2.76
CA GLY A 59 -0.67 -15.11 -1.56
C GLY A 59 0.03 -16.31 -0.93
N TRP A 60 0.80 -16.01 0.09
CA TRP A 60 1.50 -16.97 0.93
C TRP A 60 1.17 -16.71 2.39
N LEU A 61 0.62 -17.70 3.06
CA LEU A 61 0.47 -17.71 4.52
C LEU A 61 1.66 -18.45 5.13
N LEU A 62 2.44 -17.74 5.93
CA LEU A 62 3.56 -18.27 6.69
C LEU A 62 3.10 -18.49 8.12
N PRO A 63 2.82 -19.73 8.53
CA PRO A 63 2.33 -20.00 9.88
C PRO A 63 3.47 -19.91 10.89
N ALA A 64 3.16 -19.40 12.07
CA ALA A 64 4.00 -19.52 13.25
C ALA A 64 3.30 -20.42 14.28
N PRO A 65 4.00 -21.39 14.88
CA PRO A 65 3.39 -22.28 15.86
C PRO A 65 2.78 -21.50 17.02
N ASP A 66 1.57 -21.90 17.41
CA ASP A 66 0.85 -21.37 18.59
C ASP A 66 0.61 -19.86 18.61
N SER A 67 0.77 -19.19 17.47
CA SER A 67 0.58 -17.73 17.37
C SER A 67 -0.84 -17.36 17.02
N ALA A 68 -1.44 -16.49 17.85
CA ALA A 68 -2.74 -15.88 17.59
C ALA A 68 -2.63 -14.52 16.87
N ALA A 69 -1.41 -14.06 16.55
CA ALA A 69 -1.16 -12.79 15.91
C ALA A 69 -0.68 -12.94 14.47
N THR A 70 -1.30 -12.23 13.55
CA THR A 70 -0.92 -12.22 12.13
C THR A 70 -0.59 -10.81 11.66
N VAL A 71 0.50 -10.70 10.90
CA VAL A 71 0.85 -9.49 10.14
C VAL A 71 0.46 -9.69 8.68
N VAL A 72 -0.49 -8.89 8.21
CA VAL A 72 -0.91 -8.88 6.80
C VAL A 72 -0.05 -7.85 6.05
N MET A 73 0.67 -8.27 5.02
CA MET A 73 1.66 -7.45 4.32
C MET A 73 1.19 -7.08 2.92
N VAL A 74 1.25 -5.77 2.60
CA VAL A 74 0.82 -5.20 1.32
C VAL A 74 1.99 -4.50 0.65
N HIS A 75 2.35 -4.95 -0.55
CA HIS A 75 3.43 -4.38 -1.36
C HIS A 75 3.08 -3.04 -2.01
N GLY A 76 4.05 -2.42 -2.68
CA GLY A 76 3.90 -1.16 -3.40
C GLY A 76 3.45 -1.31 -4.87
N TRP A 77 3.33 -0.19 -5.57
CA TRP A 77 2.99 -0.13 -7.00
C TRP A 77 4.04 -0.80 -7.87
N GLY A 78 3.61 -1.68 -8.78
CA GLY A 78 4.50 -2.41 -9.69
C GLY A 78 5.40 -3.45 -9.01
N SER A 79 5.13 -3.75 -7.74
CA SER A 79 5.81 -4.73 -6.91
C SER A 79 4.98 -6.02 -6.79
N ASN A 80 5.37 -6.93 -5.90
CA ASN A 80 4.66 -8.16 -5.59
C ASN A 80 5.03 -8.64 -4.16
N ALA A 81 4.47 -9.76 -3.74
CA ALA A 81 4.68 -10.34 -2.42
C ALA A 81 6.15 -10.72 -2.12
N ASP A 82 6.92 -11.12 -3.14
CA ASP A 82 8.34 -11.49 -3.01
C ASP A 82 9.18 -10.33 -2.44
N GLN A 83 8.92 -9.09 -2.87
CA GLN A 83 9.67 -7.93 -2.39
C GLN A 83 9.46 -7.63 -0.90
N MET A 84 8.43 -8.22 -0.30
CA MET A 84 8.15 -8.08 1.14
C MET A 84 8.78 -9.23 1.97
N LEU A 85 9.32 -10.28 1.34
CA LEU A 85 9.92 -11.44 2.02
C LEU A 85 11.06 -11.07 3.00
N PRO A 86 11.97 -10.11 2.70
CA PRO A 86 12.99 -9.70 3.66
C PRO A 86 12.42 -9.22 4.98
N LEU A 87 11.27 -8.54 4.96
CA LEU A 87 10.57 -8.10 6.18
C LEU A 87 9.74 -9.21 6.83
N ALA A 88 9.25 -10.17 6.03
CA ALA A 88 8.47 -11.31 6.54
C ALA A 88 9.33 -12.27 7.36
N LEU A 89 10.59 -12.52 6.95
CA LEU A 89 11.51 -13.44 7.60
C LEU A 89 11.71 -13.12 9.10
N PRO A 90 12.11 -11.91 9.51
CA PRO A 90 12.28 -11.58 10.93
C PRO A 90 10.96 -11.61 11.72
N LEU A 91 9.83 -11.30 11.09
CA LEU A 91 8.50 -11.37 11.75
C LEU A 91 8.11 -12.81 12.04
N THR A 92 8.29 -13.72 11.06
CA THR A 92 8.01 -15.16 11.25
C THR A 92 8.93 -15.74 12.33
N ARG A 93 10.23 -15.39 12.33
CA ARG A 93 11.18 -15.80 13.38
C ARG A 93 10.83 -15.25 14.76
N ALA A 94 10.15 -14.10 14.81
CA ALA A 94 9.66 -13.50 16.05
C ALA A 94 8.34 -14.10 16.56
N GLY A 95 7.77 -15.08 15.84
CA GLY A 95 6.56 -15.82 16.22
C GLY A 95 5.26 -15.20 15.70
N PHE A 96 5.28 -14.33 14.69
CA PHE A 96 4.07 -13.87 14.02
C PHE A 96 3.72 -14.78 12.84
N ASN A 97 2.44 -15.08 12.66
CA ASN A 97 1.97 -15.51 11.34
C ASN A 97 2.12 -14.33 10.37
N VAL A 98 2.45 -14.62 9.13
CA VAL A 98 2.56 -13.56 8.10
C VAL A 98 1.75 -13.96 6.88
N LEU A 99 0.84 -13.08 6.44
CA LEU A 99 0.14 -13.22 5.17
C LEU A 99 0.68 -12.19 4.19
N LEU A 100 1.39 -12.66 3.16
CA LEU A 100 1.79 -11.87 2.00
C LEU A 100 0.84 -12.16 0.84
N PHE A 101 0.47 -11.17 0.08
CA PHE A 101 -0.35 -11.38 -1.12
C PHE A 101 -0.04 -10.34 -2.19
N ASP A 102 -0.28 -10.71 -3.43
CA ASP A 102 -0.27 -9.79 -4.55
C ASP A 102 -1.64 -9.10 -4.64
N VAL A 103 -1.69 -7.78 -4.72
CA VAL A 103 -2.93 -7.08 -5.02
C VAL A 103 -3.34 -7.31 -6.47
N ARG A 104 -4.62 -7.10 -6.82
CA ARG A 104 -5.10 -7.19 -8.21
C ARG A 104 -4.17 -6.43 -9.18
N ASN A 105 -3.98 -6.95 -10.38
CA ASN A 105 -3.08 -6.47 -11.43
C ASN A 105 -1.59 -6.69 -11.16
N HIS A 106 -1.19 -7.23 -10.02
CA HIS A 106 0.20 -7.48 -9.65
C HIS A 106 0.48 -8.97 -9.50
N GLY A 107 1.77 -9.34 -9.61
CA GLY A 107 2.25 -10.70 -9.37
C GLY A 107 1.42 -11.78 -10.05
N ALA A 108 0.96 -12.77 -9.26
CA ALA A 108 0.14 -13.90 -9.67
C ALA A 108 -1.36 -13.72 -9.42
N SER A 109 -1.80 -12.55 -8.94
CA SER A 109 -3.21 -12.22 -8.73
C SER A 109 -3.94 -11.91 -10.04
N ASP A 110 -5.27 -12.00 -10.01
CA ASP A 110 -6.09 -11.72 -11.17
C ASP A 110 -5.98 -10.27 -11.65
N ALA A 111 -6.19 -10.09 -12.96
CA ALA A 111 -6.24 -8.77 -13.56
C ALA A 111 -7.59 -8.08 -13.31
N ASP A 112 -7.54 -6.77 -13.16
CA ASP A 112 -8.70 -5.86 -13.17
C ASP A 112 -8.36 -4.65 -14.05
N THR A 113 -9.28 -3.71 -14.20
CA THR A 113 -9.19 -2.60 -15.15
C THR A 113 -8.03 -1.65 -14.87
N PHE A 114 -7.80 -1.27 -13.61
CA PHE A 114 -6.72 -0.38 -13.17
C PHE A 114 -6.39 -0.62 -11.68
N SER A 115 -5.28 -0.07 -11.23
CA SER A 115 -4.87 -0.08 -9.83
C SER A 115 -5.00 1.31 -9.21
N SER A 116 -5.29 1.37 -7.91
CA SER A 116 -5.37 2.63 -7.15
C SER A 116 -5.24 2.34 -5.65
N LEU A 117 -4.91 3.36 -4.85
CA LEU A 117 -4.82 3.21 -3.39
C LEU A 117 -6.11 2.62 -2.78
N PRO A 118 -7.35 3.07 -3.14
CA PRO A 118 -8.56 2.43 -2.64
C PRO A 118 -8.69 0.95 -3.01
N ARG A 119 -8.24 0.54 -4.21
CA ARG A 119 -8.27 -0.86 -4.63
C ARG A 119 -7.25 -1.73 -3.90
N PHE A 120 -6.09 -1.18 -3.56
CA PHE A 120 -5.16 -1.84 -2.65
C PHE A 120 -5.79 -2.07 -1.27
N ALA A 121 -6.53 -1.07 -0.77
CA ALA A 121 -7.24 -1.19 0.50
C ALA A 121 -8.43 -2.18 0.44
N GLU A 122 -9.14 -2.28 -0.70
CA GLU A 122 -10.17 -3.31 -0.91
C GLU A 122 -9.59 -4.72 -0.88
N ASP A 123 -8.43 -4.92 -1.52
CA ASP A 123 -7.74 -6.21 -1.54
C ASP A 123 -7.18 -6.57 -0.15
N LEU A 124 -6.68 -5.59 0.59
CA LEU A 124 -6.28 -5.76 1.98
C LEU A 124 -7.47 -6.16 2.87
N ALA A 125 -8.63 -5.51 2.72
CA ALA A 125 -9.85 -5.86 3.44
C ALA A 125 -10.30 -7.30 3.13
N ALA A 126 -10.20 -7.72 1.85
CA ALA A 126 -10.49 -9.09 1.44
C ALA A 126 -9.53 -10.10 2.10
N ALA A 127 -8.23 -9.78 2.17
CA ALA A 127 -7.23 -10.63 2.82
C ALA A 127 -7.48 -10.77 4.33
N ILE A 128 -7.82 -9.68 5.02
CA ILE A 128 -8.20 -9.70 6.43
C ILE A 128 -9.47 -10.54 6.65
N THR A 129 -10.50 -10.31 5.84
CA THR A 129 -11.75 -11.08 5.92
C THR A 129 -11.53 -12.57 5.68
N TRP A 130 -10.70 -12.90 4.70
CA TRP A 130 -10.34 -14.30 4.42
C TRP A 130 -9.64 -14.95 5.61
N LEU A 131 -8.67 -14.29 6.26
CA LEU A 131 -8.03 -14.77 7.48
C LEU A 131 -9.04 -15.03 8.59
N GLN A 132 -9.94 -14.07 8.86
CA GLN A 132 -10.96 -14.19 9.90
C GLN A 132 -11.90 -15.36 9.66
N GLN A 133 -12.22 -15.66 8.42
CA GLN A 133 -13.13 -16.76 8.05
C GLN A 133 -12.43 -18.13 8.04
N HIS A 134 -11.18 -18.21 7.56
CA HIS A 134 -10.51 -19.47 7.33
C HIS A 134 -9.44 -19.82 8.38
N ARG A 135 -8.98 -18.84 9.14
CA ARG A 135 -7.93 -18.96 10.16
C ARG A 135 -8.26 -18.13 11.41
N PRO A 136 -9.46 -18.30 12.02
CA PRO A 136 -9.92 -17.42 13.10
C PRO A 136 -8.98 -17.39 14.30
N ALA A 137 -8.35 -18.51 14.66
CA ALA A 137 -7.39 -18.54 15.76
C ALA A 137 -6.14 -17.68 15.49
N GLN A 138 -5.63 -17.68 14.25
CA GLN A 138 -4.49 -16.88 13.83
C GLN A 138 -4.87 -15.41 13.61
N ALA A 139 -6.15 -15.14 13.34
CA ALA A 139 -6.70 -13.81 13.09
C ALA A 139 -7.19 -13.10 14.35
N ALA A 140 -6.94 -13.62 15.55
CA ALA A 140 -7.38 -13.01 16.80
C ALA A 140 -6.74 -11.64 17.03
N ARG A 141 -5.52 -11.43 16.55
CA ARG A 141 -4.81 -10.14 16.57
C ARG A 141 -4.22 -9.87 15.19
N LEU A 142 -4.67 -8.80 14.55
CA LEU A 142 -4.29 -8.45 13.18
C LEU A 142 -3.52 -7.15 13.15
N ALA A 143 -2.28 -7.20 12.69
CA ALA A 143 -1.51 -6.02 12.32
C ALA A 143 -1.37 -5.95 10.79
N VAL A 144 -1.22 -4.76 10.26
CA VAL A 144 -0.99 -4.53 8.83
C VAL A 144 0.36 -3.86 8.62
N LEU A 145 1.15 -4.37 7.68
CA LEU A 145 2.38 -3.74 7.23
C LEU A 145 2.25 -3.44 5.74
N GLY A 146 2.41 -2.17 5.35
CA GLY A 146 2.33 -1.77 3.95
C GLY A 146 3.54 -0.99 3.51
N HIS A 147 3.89 -1.11 2.20
CA HIS A 147 4.96 -0.35 1.57
C HIS A 147 4.40 0.59 0.49
N SER A 148 4.84 1.85 0.46
CA SER A 148 4.49 2.82 -0.58
C SER A 148 2.97 3.02 -0.72
N VAL A 149 2.36 2.66 -1.87
CA VAL A 149 0.89 2.67 -2.05
C VAL A 149 0.22 1.71 -1.06
N GLY A 150 0.83 0.56 -0.78
CA GLY A 150 0.36 -0.38 0.24
C GLY A 150 0.38 0.23 1.66
N ALA A 151 1.35 1.10 1.96
CA ALA A 151 1.39 1.85 3.23
C ALA A 151 0.22 2.82 3.36
N GLY A 152 -0.11 3.55 2.29
CA GLY A 152 -1.30 4.39 2.24
C GLY A 152 -2.60 3.58 2.34
N ALA A 153 -2.66 2.41 1.71
CA ALA A 153 -3.79 1.49 1.78
C ALA A 153 -3.99 0.91 3.19
N ALA A 154 -2.90 0.58 3.88
CA ALA A 154 -2.93 0.13 5.28
C ALA A 154 -3.53 1.20 6.21
N LEU A 155 -3.10 2.46 6.06
CA LEU A 155 -3.67 3.59 6.82
C LEU A 155 -5.15 3.81 6.49
N LEU A 156 -5.54 3.71 5.21
CA LEU A 156 -6.94 3.85 4.81
C LEU A 156 -7.80 2.72 5.39
N GLU A 157 -7.34 1.48 5.31
CA GLU A 157 -8.07 0.33 5.86
C GLU A 157 -8.23 0.43 7.36
N ALA A 158 -7.20 0.81 8.10
CA ALA A 158 -7.26 0.99 9.55
C ALA A 158 -8.26 2.08 10.01
N THR A 159 -8.70 2.99 9.11
CA THR A 159 -9.75 3.95 9.45
C THR A 159 -11.15 3.36 9.49
N ARG A 160 -11.36 2.20 8.88
CA ARG A 160 -12.69 1.58 8.67
C ARG A 160 -12.79 0.16 9.21
N ASN A 161 -11.66 -0.45 9.57
CA ASN A 161 -11.59 -1.82 10.06
C ASN A 161 -11.03 -1.84 11.48
N ALA A 162 -11.90 -1.96 12.47
CA ALA A 162 -11.54 -1.98 13.88
C ALA A 162 -10.78 -3.26 14.31
N SER A 163 -10.73 -4.30 13.47
CA SER A 163 -9.94 -5.50 13.77
C SER A 163 -8.44 -5.31 13.56
N VAL A 164 -8.03 -4.20 12.91
CA VAL A 164 -6.62 -3.85 12.76
C VAL A 164 -6.10 -3.26 14.06
N SER A 165 -5.26 -4.00 14.76
CA SER A 165 -4.71 -3.64 16.07
C SER A 165 -3.44 -2.78 15.99
N ALA A 166 -2.73 -2.78 14.85
CA ALA A 166 -1.53 -1.96 14.62
C ALA A 166 -1.24 -1.78 13.12
N VAL A 167 -0.58 -0.68 12.76
CA VAL A 167 -0.13 -0.42 11.40
C VAL A 167 1.36 -0.09 11.38
N VAL A 168 2.11 -0.78 10.49
CA VAL A 168 3.46 -0.37 10.07
C VAL A 168 3.36 0.18 8.65
N SER A 169 3.62 1.47 8.48
CA SER A 169 3.48 2.18 7.21
C SER A 169 4.86 2.62 6.71
N ILE A 170 5.37 1.97 5.66
CA ILE A 170 6.72 2.14 5.14
C ILE A 170 6.69 2.95 3.85
N GLY A 171 7.36 4.09 3.79
CA GLY A 171 7.51 4.90 2.58
C GLY A 171 6.18 5.50 2.07
N ALA A 172 5.22 5.78 2.94
CA ALA A 172 3.95 6.37 2.55
C ALA A 172 4.11 7.82 2.07
N PHE A 173 3.45 8.16 0.96
CA PHE A 173 3.31 9.55 0.53
C PHE A 173 2.24 10.29 1.35
N ALA A 174 2.40 11.60 1.56
CA ALA A 174 1.42 12.36 2.33
C ALA A 174 0.09 12.55 1.58
N HIS A 175 0.14 12.81 0.26
CA HIS A 175 -1.05 13.14 -0.51
C HIS A 175 -0.98 12.66 -1.97
N PRO A 176 -1.99 11.93 -2.50
CA PRO A 176 -1.98 11.39 -3.87
C PRO A 176 -1.83 12.47 -4.95
N ALA A 177 -2.42 13.66 -4.77
CA ALA A 177 -2.29 14.76 -5.72
C ALA A 177 -0.84 15.23 -5.89
N GLU A 178 -0.01 15.12 -4.86
CA GLU A 178 1.40 15.52 -4.94
C GLU A 178 2.22 14.48 -5.69
N VAL A 179 1.92 13.19 -5.51
CA VAL A 179 2.53 12.11 -6.30
C VAL A 179 2.20 12.30 -7.77
N ASN A 180 0.93 12.49 -8.10
CA ASN A 180 0.51 12.77 -9.48
C ASN A 180 1.19 14.01 -10.05
N ARG A 181 1.27 15.09 -9.28
CA ARG A 181 1.93 16.34 -9.71
C ARG A 181 3.42 16.13 -9.96
N ARG A 182 4.14 15.40 -9.07
CA ARG A 182 5.56 15.07 -9.25
C ARG A 182 5.78 14.26 -10.53
N TYR A 183 4.94 13.24 -10.78
CA TYR A 183 5.00 12.42 -11.97
C TYR A 183 4.69 13.21 -13.25
N LEU A 184 3.61 13.98 -13.28
CA LEU A 184 3.20 14.78 -14.44
C LEU A 184 4.14 15.95 -14.72
N ALA A 185 4.84 16.47 -13.69
CA ALA A 185 5.87 17.50 -13.87
C ALA A 185 7.09 16.97 -14.66
N GLN A 186 7.41 15.68 -14.54
CA GLN A 186 8.50 15.06 -15.30
C GLN A 186 8.23 15.01 -16.81
N VAL A 187 6.95 15.04 -17.21
CA VAL A 187 6.53 15.08 -18.63
C VAL A 187 6.05 16.49 -19.04
N TYR A 188 6.43 17.51 -18.29
CA TYR A 188 6.14 18.93 -18.58
C TYR A 188 4.67 19.26 -18.86
N MET A 189 3.75 18.57 -18.17
CA MET A 189 2.31 18.72 -18.38
C MET A 189 1.79 20.10 -17.91
N PRO A 190 1.03 20.83 -18.74
CA PRO A 190 0.46 22.13 -18.35
C PRO A 190 -0.50 22.02 -17.16
N LYS A 191 -0.48 23.01 -16.26
CA LYS A 191 -1.31 23.03 -15.04
C LYS A 191 -2.81 22.76 -15.27
N PRO A 192 -3.49 23.31 -16.31
CA PRO A 192 -4.90 22.99 -16.58
C PRO A 192 -5.13 21.53 -16.89
N VAL A 193 -4.20 20.88 -17.63
CA VAL A 193 -4.28 19.47 -17.95
C VAL A 193 -4.06 18.61 -16.70
N VAL A 194 -3.09 18.98 -15.85
CA VAL A 194 -2.88 18.33 -14.54
C VAL A 194 -4.14 18.37 -13.68
N TRP A 195 -4.84 19.50 -13.65
CA TRP A 195 -6.10 19.64 -12.94
C TRP A 195 -7.19 18.71 -13.52
N LEU A 196 -7.32 18.68 -14.86
CA LEU A 196 -8.29 17.82 -15.56
C LEU A 196 -7.99 16.34 -15.32
N VAL A 197 -6.72 15.91 -15.46
CA VAL A 197 -6.28 14.54 -15.13
C VAL A 197 -6.68 14.18 -13.71
N ARG A 198 -6.39 15.05 -12.75
CA ARG A 198 -6.74 14.82 -11.35
C ARG A 198 -8.25 14.61 -11.18
N ARG A 199 -9.09 15.51 -11.74
CA ARG A 199 -10.55 15.41 -11.63
C ARG A 199 -11.09 14.14 -12.26
N TYR A 200 -10.55 13.77 -13.43
CA TYR A 200 -10.91 12.52 -14.09
C TYR A 200 -10.49 11.29 -13.26
N VAL A 201 -9.29 11.29 -12.67
CA VAL A 201 -8.83 10.19 -11.80
C VAL A 201 -9.69 10.07 -10.55
N GLU A 202 -10.00 11.17 -9.86
CA GLU A 202 -10.90 11.19 -8.70
C GLU A 202 -12.29 10.60 -9.05
N TRP A 203 -12.83 10.98 -10.20
CA TRP A 203 -14.10 10.40 -10.71
C TRP A 203 -13.95 8.89 -11.00
N LEU A 204 -12.86 8.48 -11.65
CA LEU A 204 -12.61 7.08 -12.03
C LEU A 204 -12.47 6.15 -10.82
N ILE A 205 -11.77 6.59 -9.78
CA ILE A 205 -11.55 5.81 -8.56
C ILE A 205 -12.71 5.91 -7.56
N GLY A 206 -13.64 6.86 -7.74
CA GLY A 206 -14.79 7.09 -6.87
C GLY A 206 -14.46 7.78 -5.53
N TYR A 207 -13.28 8.40 -5.42
CA TYR A 207 -12.81 9.11 -4.23
C TYR A 207 -12.13 10.42 -4.60
N ASP A 208 -12.36 11.48 -3.85
CA ASP A 208 -11.47 12.62 -3.89
C ASP A 208 -10.14 12.29 -3.19
N PHE A 209 -9.05 12.87 -3.69
CA PHE A 209 -7.72 12.55 -3.17
C PHE A 209 -7.53 12.95 -1.71
N ALA A 210 -8.25 13.96 -1.22
CA ALA A 210 -8.12 14.40 0.16
C ALA A 210 -8.71 13.38 1.13
N SER A 211 -9.81 12.70 0.76
CA SER A 211 -10.47 11.70 1.61
C SER A 211 -9.61 10.46 1.87
N ILE A 212 -8.73 10.11 0.91
CA ILE A 212 -7.85 8.93 0.96
C ILE A 212 -6.38 9.27 1.23
N ALA A 213 -6.04 10.57 1.35
CA ALA A 213 -4.67 11.00 1.59
C ALA A 213 -4.17 10.53 2.96
N PRO A 214 -2.99 9.88 3.05
CA PRO A 214 -2.40 9.46 4.32
C PRO A 214 -2.33 10.54 5.40
N VAL A 215 -2.02 11.78 5.03
CA VAL A 215 -2.01 12.95 5.95
C VAL A 215 -3.39 13.25 6.57
N ASN A 216 -4.47 12.81 5.94
CA ASN A 216 -5.83 13.00 6.42
C ASN A 216 -6.40 11.70 7.04
N THR A 217 -6.07 10.53 6.48
CA THR A 217 -6.53 9.25 7.04
C THR A 217 -5.91 8.97 8.39
N ILE A 218 -4.65 9.33 8.62
CA ILE A 218 -3.95 9.13 9.89
C ILE A 218 -4.72 9.69 11.10
N ARG A 219 -5.43 10.81 10.93
CA ARG A 219 -6.24 11.44 11.98
C ARG A 219 -7.43 10.60 12.44
N ARG A 220 -7.82 9.59 11.65
CA ARG A 220 -8.96 8.71 11.90
C ARG A 220 -8.57 7.29 12.26
N VAL A 221 -7.29 6.95 12.12
CA VAL A 221 -6.75 5.68 12.59
C VAL A 221 -6.84 5.65 14.12
N ARG A 222 -7.23 4.53 14.69
CA ARG A 222 -7.43 4.39 16.14
C ARG A 222 -6.45 3.43 16.83
N CYS A 223 -5.68 2.70 16.06
CA CYS A 223 -4.65 1.80 16.56
C CYS A 223 -3.26 2.45 16.50
N PRO A 224 -2.27 1.95 17.26
CA PRO A 224 -0.89 2.39 17.15
C PRO A 224 -0.35 2.31 15.73
N VAL A 225 0.44 3.32 15.31
CA VAL A 225 1.06 3.38 13.99
C VAL A 225 2.55 3.64 14.09
N LEU A 226 3.34 2.80 13.42
CA LEU A 226 4.76 3.04 13.17
C LEU A 226 4.92 3.50 11.72
N LEU A 227 5.29 4.77 11.54
CA LEU A 227 5.70 5.30 10.24
C LEU A 227 7.20 5.05 10.07
N VAL A 228 7.60 4.36 9.01
CA VAL A 228 8.99 4.09 8.67
C VAL A 228 9.30 4.75 7.34
N HIS A 229 10.41 5.50 7.26
CA HIS A 229 10.77 6.19 6.03
C HIS A 229 12.27 6.30 5.82
N GLY A 230 12.72 6.07 4.59
CA GLY A 230 14.12 6.25 4.22
C GLY A 230 14.50 7.73 4.14
N SER A 231 15.62 8.11 4.77
CA SER A 231 16.06 9.52 4.81
C SER A 231 16.51 10.05 3.43
N ARG A 232 16.88 9.14 2.51
CA ARG A 232 17.30 9.46 1.13
C ARG A 232 16.25 9.10 0.09
N ASP A 233 15.02 8.83 0.49
CA ASP A 233 13.93 8.54 -0.44
C ASP A 233 13.67 9.74 -1.37
N ARG A 234 14.03 9.57 -2.66
CA ARG A 234 13.86 10.59 -3.70
C ARG A 234 12.52 10.47 -4.43
N ARG A 235 11.88 9.30 -4.34
CA ARG A 235 10.58 9.03 -4.98
C ARG A 235 9.44 9.59 -4.14
N VAL A 236 9.50 9.33 -2.84
CA VAL A 236 8.59 9.87 -1.82
C VAL A 236 9.46 10.54 -0.74
N PRO A 237 9.64 11.86 -0.75
CA PRO A 237 10.52 12.52 0.21
C PRO A 237 10.12 12.26 1.66
N VAL A 238 11.09 12.11 2.56
CA VAL A 238 10.87 11.89 4.00
C VAL A 238 10.00 12.97 4.66
N THR A 239 9.94 14.16 4.07
CA THR A 239 9.02 15.23 4.48
C THR A 239 7.55 14.82 4.41
N ASP A 240 7.20 13.85 3.55
CA ASP A 240 5.84 13.30 3.49
C ASP A 240 5.51 12.52 4.78
N ALA A 241 6.43 11.68 5.27
CA ALA A 241 6.25 10.97 6.54
C ALA A 241 6.18 11.92 7.75
N ARG A 242 7.02 12.97 7.77
CA ARG A 242 6.98 14.02 8.81
C ARG A 242 5.64 14.75 8.82
N ARG A 243 5.06 15.04 7.66
CA ARG A 243 3.73 15.66 7.53
C ARG A 243 2.61 14.74 8.02
N ILE A 244 2.69 13.45 7.71
CA ILE A 244 1.73 12.45 8.21
C ILE A 244 1.82 12.38 9.73
N ALA A 245 3.03 12.26 10.29
CA ALA A 245 3.25 12.23 11.75
C ALA A 245 2.74 13.51 12.44
N ALA A 246 3.02 14.68 11.88
CA ALA A 246 2.57 15.98 12.42
C ALA A 246 1.04 16.16 12.38
N ALA A 247 0.33 15.41 11.55
CA ALA A 247 -1.13 15.45 11.44
C ALA A 247 -1.84 14.50 12.42
N ALA A 248 -1.10 13.60 13.06
CA ALA A 248 -1.60 12.54 13.93
C ALA A 248 -1.55 12.93 15.42
N ASP A 249 -2.19 12.11 16.26
CA ASP A 249 -1.97 12.15 17.70
C ASP A 249 -0.54 11.62 18.00
N PRO A 250 0.32 12.43 18.66
CA PRO A 250 1.67 12.00 19.01
C PRO A 250 1.74 10.77 19.92
N ALA A 251 0.69 10.51 20.72
CA ALA A 251 0.62 9.32 21.57
C ALA A 251 0.39 8.04 20.78
N GLN A 252 -0.15 8.14 19.56
CA GLN A 252 -0.54 7.02 18.73
C GLN A 252 0.47 6.71 17.62
N VAL A 253 1.22 7.71 17.16
CA VAL A 253 2.08 7.60 15.99
C VAL A 253 3.55 7.79 16.35
N THR A 254 4.36 6.79 16.01
CA THR A 254 5.83 6.87 16.09
C THR A 254 6.41 7.01 14.70
N LEU A 255 7.27 8.01 14.46
CA LEU A 255 8.05 8.16 13.24
C LEU A 255 9.45 7.57 13.43
N PHE A 256 9.86 6.72 12.50
CA PHE A 256 11.21 6.18 12.41
C PHE A 256 11.82 6.46 11.03
N GLU A 257 12.81 7.33 11.00
CA GLU A 257 13.58 7.64 9.80
C GLU A 257 14.80 6.71 9.74
N VAL A 258 14.92 5.94 8.65
CA VAL A 258 16.04 5.02 8.42
C VAL A 258 17.13 5.77 7.66
N ALA A 259 18.30 5.90 8.29
CA ALA A 259 19.42 6.59 7.67
C ALA A 259 19.84 5.89 6.36
N ASP A 260 20.19 6.69 5.36
CA ASP A 260 20.70 6.28 4.06
C ASP A 260 19.75 5.42 3.20
N ALA A 261 18.62 4.99 3.71
CA ALA A 261 17.63 4.23 2.96
C ALA A 261 16.93 5.10 1.91
N ASP A 262 16.72 4.56 0.73
CA ASP A 262 15.85 5.12 -0.32
C ASP A 262 14.46 4.44 -0.32
N HIS A 263 13.67 4.64 -1.39
CA HIS A 263 12.30 4.14 -1.46
C HIS A 263 12.19 2.62 -1.44
N ASP A 264 13.12 1.95 -2.09
CA ASP A 264 13.10 0.50 -2.31
C ASP A 264 14.13 -0.25 -1.43
N SER A 265 14.79 0.44 -0.49
CA SER A 265 15.80 -0.13 0.43
C SER A 265 15.16 -0.98 1.54
N VAL A 266 14.44 -2.05 1.14
CA VAL A 266 13.79 -2.97 2.08
C VAL A 266 14.81 -3.69 2.97
N ASP A 267 16.01 -3.95 2.46
CA ASP A 267 17.17 -4.54 3.16
C ASP A 267 17.66 -3.67 4.32
N LEU A 268 17.77 -2.35 4.10
CA LEU A 268 18.14 -1.42 5.17
C LEU A 268 17.04 -1.34 6.25
N ILE A 269 15.78 -1.46 5.86
CA ILE A 269 14.66 -1.51 6.81
C ILE A 269 14.66 -2.84 7.56
N GLU A 270 14.97 -3.96 6.88
CA GLU A 270 15.14 -5.28 7.49
C GLU A 270 16.22 -5.27 8.58
N ALA A 271 17.34 -4.57 8.37
CA ALA A 271 18.38 -4.41 9.37
C ALA A 271 17.85 -3.80 10.70
N HIS A 272 16.73 -3.09 10.65
CA HIS A 272 16.04 -2.53 11.80
C HIS A 272 14.80 -3.33 12.23
N SER A 273 14.66 -4.58 11.78
CA SER A 273 13.47 -5.43 12.05
C SER A 273 13.17 -5.62 13.54
N SER A 274 14.18 -5.59 14.41
CA SER A 274 13.98 -5.63 15.86
C SER A 274 13.06 -4.52 16.38
N ARG A 275 13.06 -3.34 15.75
CA ARG A 275 12.18 -2.22 16.10
C ARG A 275 10.75 -2.50 15.63
N LEU A 276 10.58 -3.06 14.42
CA LEU A 276 9.28 -3.46 13.91
C LEU A 276 8.66 -4.56 14.79
N VAL A 277 9.44 -5.59 15.12
CA VAL A 277 9.02 -6.69 15.99
C VAL A 277 8.59 -6.18 17.37
N ARG A 278 9.39 -5.30 17.99
CA ARG A 278 9.07 -4.72 19.29
C ARG A 278 7.75 -3.95 19.24
N PHE A 279 7.59 -3.04 18.28
CA PHE A 279 6.36 -2.27 18.09
C PHE A 279 5.13 -3.18 17.93
N LEU A 280 5.23 -4.21 17.09
CA LEU A 280 4.13 -5.15 16.86
C LEU A 280 3.81 -5.98 18.10
N ARG A 281 4.80 -6.38 18.91
CA ARG A 281 4.58 -7.09 20.17
C ARG A 281 3.89 -6.22 21.21
N GLU A 282 4.36 -4.98 21.38
CA GLU A 282 3.75 -4.01 22.30
C GLU A 282 2.29 -3.73 21.92
N ALA A 283 2.01 -3.49 20.64
CA ALA A 283 0.66 -3.29 20.15
C ALA A 283 -0.24 -4.54 20.31
N SER A 284 0.33 -5.75 20.14
CA SER A 284 -0.41 -6.99 20.34
C SER A 284 -0.67 -7.32 21.82
N ALA A 285 0.09 -6.77 22.74
CA ALA A 285 -0.09 -6.99 24.18
C ALA A 285 -1.11 -6.00 24.80
N ALA A 286 -1.35 -4.87 24.15
CA ALA A 286 -2.25 -3.81 24.64
C ALA A 286 -3.73 -4.01 24.23
N GLY A 287 -4.03 -4.91 23.33
CA GLY A 287 -5.38 -5.28 22.84
C GLY A 287 -5.73 -6.71 23.24
#